data_9f4defa6cfc0e3dd9149fdc96dc1b4e6
#
_entry.id   9f4defa6cfc0e3dd9149fdc96dc1b4e6
#
_cell.length_a   1.000
_cell.length_b   1.000
_cell.length_c   1.000
_cell.angle_alpha   90.00
_cell.angle_beta   90.00
_cell.angle_gamma   90.00
#
_symmetry.space_group_name_H-M   'P 1'
#
loop_
_entity.id
_entity.type
_entity.pdbx_description
1 polymer ?
#
loop_
_entity_poly.entity_id
_entity_poly.type
_entity_poly.pdbx_seq_one_letter_code
_entity_poly.pdbx_strand_id
1 'polypeptide(L)'
;MKIKKGFVLREVGGKVIAVATGEAGKAFHGMVTLNASGRVLWEELSKGSDIDGMVAALTAIYDISEEKAREDAEAFVSKLRSVNIIEE
;
A
#
# COMPACT_ATOMS: atom_id res chain seq x y z
N MET A 1 7.47 -5.95 -7.18
CA MET A 1 6.64 -4.75 -7.37
C MET A 1 6.86 -3.76 -6.25
N LYS A 2 6.60 -2.53 -6.52
CA LYS A 2 6.75 -1.44 -5.56
C LYS A 2 5.83 -0.29 -5.89
N ILE A 3 5.75 0.67 -4.98
CA ILE A 3 4.99 1.90 -5.20
C ILE A 3 5.75 2.79 -6.18
N LYS A 4 5.04 3.38 -7.14
CA LYS A 4 5.64 4.34 -8.07
C LYS A 4 6.18 5.54 -7.32
N LYS A 5 7.22 6.16 -7.85
CA LYS A 5 7.80 7.37 -7.26
C LYS A 5 6.77 8.50 -7.26
N GLY A 6 6.89 9.40 -6.30
CA GLY A 6 6.05 10.57 -6.23
C GLY A 6 4.84 10.44 -5.32
N PHE A 7 4.79 9.39 -4.50
CA PHE A 7 3.75 9.24 -3.49
C PHE A 7 4.35 9.37 -2.10
N VAL A 8 3.67 10.07 -1.22
CA VAL A 8 4.09 10.22 0.17
C VAL A 8 2.92 9.92 1.09
N LEU A 9 3.22 9.45 2.30
CA LEU A 9 2.20 9.24 3.31
C LEU A 9 2.10 10.49 4.17
N ARG A 10 0.86 10.86 4.50
CA ARG A 10 0.58 11.96 5.42
C ARG A 10 -0.42 11.49 6.45
N GLU A 11 -0.29 11.99 7.65
CA GLU A 11 -1.21 11.70 8.73
C GLU A 11 -2.07 12.93 8.97
N VAL A 12 -3.37 12.79 8.84
CA VAL A 12 -4.31 13.89 9.00
C VAL A 12 -5.49 13.40 9.84
N GLY A 13 -5.68 14.01 11.00
CA GLY A 13 -6.80 13.67 11.87
C GLY A 13 -6.84 12.20 12.30
N GLY A 14 -5.69 11.60 12.55
CA GLY A 14 -5.59 10.21 12.94
C GLY A 14 -5.68 9.20 11.80
N LYS A 15 -5.79 9.71 10.57
CA LYS A 15 -5.83 8.86 9.37
C LYS A 15 -4.55 9.00 8.58
N VAL A 16 -4.12 7.91 7.95
CA VAL A 16 -2.97 7.91 7.07
C VAL A 16 -3.47 7.94 5.64
N ILE A 17 -2.99 8.89 4.86
CA ILE A 17 -3.36 9.01 3.45
C ILE A 17 -2.11 9.02 2.59
N ALA A 18 -2.22 8.41 1.41
CA ALA A 18 -1.16 8.45 0.39
C ALA A 18 -1.53 9.55 -0.59
N VAL A 19 -0.60 10.46 -0.81
CA VAL A 19 -0.82 11.64 -1.64
C VAL A 19 0.22 11.65 -2.77
N ALA A 20 -0.23 11.94 -3.98
CA ALA A 20 0.66 12.06 -5.13
C ALA A 20 1.32 13.44 -5.12
N THR A 21 2.61 13.49 -5.49
CA THR A 21 3.38 14.74 -5.58
C THR A 21 4.05 14.80 -6.96
N GLY A 22 4.42 16.02 -7.39
CA GLY A 22 5.16 16.22 -8.64
C GLY A 22 4.47 15.60 -9.86
N GLU A 23 5.22 14.87 -10.64
CA GLU A 23 4.71 14.22 -11.86
C GLU A 23 3.61 13.21 -11.57
N ALA A 24 3.69 12.51 -10.42
CA ALA A 24 2.65 11.58 -10.02
C ALA A 24 1.32 12.31 -9.80
N GLY A 25 1.37 13.53 -9.32
CA GLY A 25 0.18 14.36 -9.11
C GLY A 25 -0.54 14.73 -10.40
N LYS A 26 0.16 14.73 -11.53
CA LYS A 26 -0.45 15.00 -12.84
C LYS A 26 -1.20 13.80 -13.37
N ALA A 27 -0.72 12.60 -13.07
CA ALA A 27 -1.32 11.36 -13.54
C ALA A 27 -2.39 10.81 -12.60
N PHE A 28 -2.33 11.19 -11.33
CA PHE A 28 -3.21 10.66 -10.29
C PHE A 28 -3.85 11.82 -9.53
N HIS A 29 -5.17 11.94 -9.68
CA HIS A 29 -5.94 13.00 -9.02
C HIS A 29 -6.73 12.41 -7.88
N GLY A 30 -6.17 12.41 -6.69
CA GLY A 30 -6.87 11.89 -5.55
C GLY A 30 -5.92 11.47 -4.43
N MET A 31 -6.48 10.74 -3.49
CA MET A 31 -5.73 10.24 -2.36
C MET A 31 -6.26 8.86 -1.99
N VAL A 32 -5.40 8.05 -1.41
CA VAL A 32 -5.78 6.72 -0.93
C VAL A 32 -5.70 6.76 0.59
N THR A 33 -6.82 6.48 1.26
CA THR A 33 -6.85 6.39 2.72
C THR A 33 -6.42 4.99 3.12
N LEU A 34 -5.48 4.90 4.05
CA LEU A 34 -4.94 3.64 4.53
C LEU A 34 -5.37 3.40 5.97
N ASN A 35 -5.85 2.20 6.27
CA ASN A 35 -6.01 1.76 7.65
C ASN A 35 -4.65 1.25 8.16
N ALA A 36 -4.59 0.77 9.40
CA ALA A 36 -3.33 0.32 9.99
C ALA A 36 -2.64 -0.78 9.17
N SER A 37 -3.38 -1.78 8.72
CA SER A 37 -2.82 -2.86 7.91
C SER A 37 -2.42 -2.37 6.52
N GLY A 38 -3.19 -1.46 5.94
CA GLY A 38 -2.85 -0.84 4.66
C GLY A 38 -1.54 -0.07 4.72
N ARG A 39 -1.27 0.59 5.83
CA ARG A 39 0.01 1.28 6.03
C ARG A 39 1.18 0.30 6.05
N VAL A 40 1.02 -0.83 6.73
CA VAL A 40 2.04 -1.88 6.76
C VAL A 40 2.34 -2.38 5.35
N LEU A 41 1.29 -2.65 4.58
CA LEU A 41 1.44 -3.12 3.19
C LEU A 41 2.07 -2.06 2.30
N TRP A 42 1.69 -0.81 2.47
CA TRP A 42 2.27 0.30 1.72
C TRP A 42 3.77 0.42 1.98
N GLU A 43 4.17 0.38 3.25
CA GLU A 43 5.58 0.48 3.63
C GLU A 43 6.38 -0.68 3.07
N GLU A 44 5.80 -1.89 3.07
CA GLU A 44 6.45 -3.06 2.49
C GLU A 44 6.68 -2.88 0.99
N LEU A 45 5.66 -2.40 0.27
CA LEU A 45 5.77 -2.14 -1.17
C LEU A 45 6.71 -0.97 -1.50
N SER A 46 6.83 0.00 -0.61
CA SER A 46 7.70 1.16 -0.83
C SER A 46 9.16 0.79 -0.94
N LYS A 47 9.57 -0.27 -0.28
CA LYS A 47 10.95 -0.76 -0.36
C LYS A 47 11.12 -1.89 -1.38
N GLY A 48 10.06 -2.22 -2.10
CA GLY A 48 10.04 -3.32 -3.05
C GLY A 48 9.73 -4.63 -2.36
N SER A 49 8.66 -5.30 -2.77
CA SER A 49 8.24 -6.55 -2.17
C SER A 49 7.34 -7.32 -3.12
N ASP A 50 6.82 -8.42 -2.64
CA ASP A 50 5.87 -9.25 -3.36
C ASP A 50 4.76 -9.68 -2.40
N ILE A 51 3.82 -10.47 -2.89
CA ILE A 51 2.70 -10.93 -2.06
C ILE A 51 3.20 -11.73 -0.84
N ASP A 52 4.19 -12.58 -1.03
CA ASP A 52 4.74 -13.37 0.08
C ASP A 52 5.39 -12.47 1.14
N GLY A 53 6.11 -11.44 0.73
CA GLY A 53 6.69 -10.47 1.66
C GLY A 53 5.63 -9.68 2.40
N MET A 54 4.54 -9.33 1.73
CA MET A 54 3.42 -8.63 2.36
C MET A 54 2.71 -9.51 3.37
N VAL A 55 2.52 -10.78 3.04
CA VAL A 55 1.92 -11.77 3.96
C VAL A 55 2.79 -11.89 5.21
N ALA A 56 4.10 -12.02 5.04
CA ALA A 56 5.03 -12.11 6.17
C ALA A 56 4.96 -10.86 7.06
N ALA A 57 4.87 -9.68 6.45
CA ALA A 57 4.77 -8.43 7.20
C ALA A 57 3.49 -8.37 8.04
N LEU A 58 2.37 -8.80 7.48
CA LEU A 58 1.10 -8.80 8.21
C LEU A 58 1.08 -9.83 9.34
N THR A 59 1.54 -11.04 9.08
CA THR A 59 1.52 -12.11 10.09
C THR A 59 2.52 -11.86 11.21
N ALA A 60 3.54 -11.04 10.97
CA ALA A 60 4.49 -10.65 12.01
C ALA A 60 3.88 -9.66 13.02
N ILE A 61 2.89 -8.89 12.60
CA ILE A 61 2.28 -7.83 13.41
C ILE A 61 0.92 -8.24 13.95
N TYR A 62 0.13 -8.93 13.14
CA TYR A 62 -1.25 -9.27 13.48
C TYR A 62 -1.41 -10.77 13.67
N ASP A 63 -2.30 -11.15 14.58
CA ASP A 63 -2.64 -12.55 14.83
C ASP A 63 -3.72 -12.98 13.84
N ILE A 64 -3.30 -13.16 12.58
CA ILE A 64 -4.18 -13.59 11.49
C ILE A 64 -3.51 -14.76 10.75
N SER A 65 -4.33 -15.55 10.07
CA SER A 65 -3.82 -16.67 9.28
C SER A 65 -3.08 -16.16 8.03
N GLU A 66 -2.17 -16.97 7.50
CA GLU A 66 -1.52 -16.66 6.23
C GLU A 66 -2.53 -16.48 5.11
N GLU A 67 -3.58 -17.29 5.12
CA GLU A 67 -4.64 -17.24 4.13
C GLU A 67 -5.33 -15.88 4.13
N LYS A 68 -5.69 -15.39 5.32
CA LYS A 68 -6.32 -14.07 5.47
C LYS A 68 -5.35 -12.95 5.08
N ALA A 69 -4.10 -13.06 5.48
CA ALA A 69 -3.07 -12.07 5.14
C ALA A 69 -2.88 -12.00 3.62
N ARG A 70 -2.87 -13.14 2.95
CA ARG A 70 -2.72 -13.20 1.49
C ARG A 70 -3.92 -12.57 0.79
N GLU A 71 -5.12 -12.87 1.26
CA GLU A 71 -6.33 -12.26 0.74
C GLU A 71 -6.29 -10.75 0.85
N ASP A 72 -5.90 -10.23 2.02
CA ASP A 72 -5.79 -8.80 2.24
C ASP A 72 -4.71 -8.16 1.38
N ALA A 73 -3.55 -8.81 1.25
CA ALA A 73 -2.45 -8.31 0.43
C ALA A 73 -2.84 -8.25 -1.05
N GLU A 74 -3.49 -9.29 -1.56
CA GLU A 74 -3.92 -9.32 -2.96
C GLU A 74 -4.99 -8.27 -3.24
N ALA A 75 -5.93 -8.08 -2.32
CA ALA A 75 -6.96 -7.05 -2.46
C ALA A 75 -6.32 -5.64 -2.48
N PHE A 76 -5.34 -5.42 -1.63
CA PHE A 76 -4.64 -4.14 -1.56
C PHE A 76 -3.89 -3.83 -2.85
N VAL A 77 -3.13 -4.80 -3.36
CA VAL A 77 -2.39 -4.66 -4.62
C VAL A 77 -3.34 -4.42 -5.79
N SER A 78 -4.45 -5.14 -5.83
CA SER A 78 -5.46 -4.96 -6.88
C SER A 78 -6.02 -3.55 -6.88
N LYS A 79 -6.32 -3.01 -5.69
CA LYS A 79 -6.81 -1.65 -5.53
C LYS A 79 -5.78 -0.64 -6.04
N LEU A 80 -4.51 -0.79 -5.67
CA LEU A 80 -3.46 0.12 -6.10
C LEU A 80 -3.18 0.01 -7.59
N ARG A 81 -3.27 -1.19 -8.16
CA ARG A 81 -3.14 -1.38 -9.61
C ARG A 81 -4.23 -0.67 -10.38
N SER A 82 -5.46 -0.72 -9.87
CA SER A 82 -6.60 -0.10 -10.55
C SER A 82 -6.46 1.40 -10.65
N VAL A 83 -5.71 2.03 -9.76
CA VAL A 83 -5.44 3.47 -9.80
C VAL A 83 -4.01 3.79 -10.24
N ASN A 84 -3.31 2.81 -10.80
CA ASN A 84 -2.00 2.98 -11.43
C ASN A 84 -0.89 3.47 -10.49
N ILE A 85 -0.86 2.96 -9.28
CA ILE A 85 0.14 3.30 -8.26
C ILE A 85 1.29 2.28 -8.20
N ILE A 86 1.04 1.06 -8.68
CA ILE A 86 2.01 -0.03 -8.62
C ILE A 86 2.97 0.01 -9.82
N GLU A 87 4.26 -0.15 -9.52
CA GLU A 87 5.33 -0.35 -10.51
C GLU A 87 5.77 -1.81 -10.41
N GLU A 88 5.66 -2.53 -11.50
CA GLU A 88 5.99 -3.97 -11.55
C GLU A 88 7.52 -4.26 -11.60
#